data_671bf8d28a62811646f820bb344c6287
#
_entry.id   671bf8d28a62811646f820bb344c6287
#
_cell.length_a   1.000
_cell.length_b   1.000
_cell.length_c   1.000
_cell.angle_alpha   90.00
_cell.angle_beta   90.00
_cell.angle_gamma   90.00
#
_symmetry.space_group_name_H-M   'P 1'
#
loop_
_entity.id
_entity.type
_entity.pdbx_description
1 polymer ?
#
loop_
_entity_poly.entity_id
_entity_poly.type
_entity_poly.pdbx_seq_one_letter_code
_entity_poly.pdbx_strand_id
1 'polypeptide(L)'
;TILSDFFVRSSGMGHLDRAIIDQLAKPANAYIERMMCSHWLRLNCLTEAYAEIWEEVTGTPWNPEVPLRNARDRWAAQNEIDAMVALSLGVTLEELLMIYRTQFPVMRRYDETHLYDANGRKVPNEILDLEKKLKDGKRLSDEERTWVHPQSKAEYVFEYPFAPLDREADLRRAYENYAEKLGNH
;
A
#
# COMPACT_ATOMS: atom_id res chain seq x y z
N THR A 1 8.37 -2.37 4.01
CA THR A 1 8.80 -1.65 2.79
C THR A 1 9.61 -2.55 1.88
N ILE A 2 9.68 -2.21 0.60
CA ILE A 2 10.49 -2.93 -0.40
C ILE A 2 11.96 -3.01 0.05
N LEU A 3 12.56 -1.91 0.46
CA LEU A 3 13.96 -1.87 0.87
C LEU A 3 14.22 -2.62 2.18
N SER A 4 13.34 -2.49 3.17
CA SER A 4 13.49 -3.23 4.43
C SER A 4 13.37 -4.74 4.21
N ASP A 5 12.41 -5.19 3.40
CA ASP A 5 12.23 -6.61 3.08
C ASP A 5 13.42 -7.13 2.24
N PHE A 6 13.91 -6.35 1.28
CA PHE A 6 15.12 -6.67 0.52
C PHE A 6 16.34 -6.81 1.45
N PHE A 7 16.54 -5.88 2.40
CA PHE A 7 17.61 -5.96 3.37
C PHE A 7 17.53 -7.24 4.22
N VAL A 8 16.35 -7.54 4.78
CA VAL A 8 16.15 -8.75 5.59
C VAL A 8 16.43 -10.02 4.79
N ARG A 9 15.96 -10.11 3.54
CA ARG A 9 16.23 -11.26 2.67
C ARG A 9 17.71 -11.40 2.32
N SER A 10 18.38 -10.29 2.02
CA SER A 10 19.80 -10.29 1.65
C SER A 10 20.72 -10.58 2.83
N SER A 11 20.29 -10.36 4.07
CA SER A 11 21.05 -10.69 5.28
C SER A 11 21.21 -12.21 5.51
N GLY A 12 20.48 -13.05 4.76
CA GLY A 12 20.49 -14.51 4.90
C GLY A 12 19.82 -15.04 6.18
N MET A 13 19.18 -14.16 6.93
CA MET A 13 18.50 -14.53 8.18
C MET A 13 17.08 -15.01 7.89
N GLY A 14 16.71 -16.17 8.38
CA GLY A 14 15.38 -16.79 8.18
C GLY A 14 14.28 -16.17 9.03
N HIS A 15 14.62 -15.33 10.01
CA HIS A 15 13.68 -14.72 10.95
C HIS A 15 13.98 -13.24 11.16
N LEU A 16 12.93 -12.44 11.29
CA LEU A 16 13.03 -11.03 11.68
C LEU A 16 13.15 -10.98 13.21
N ASP A 17 14.37 -11.01 13.72
CA ASP A 17 14.67 -10.85 15.13
C ASP A 17 15.04 -9.39 15.48
N ARG A 18 15.22 -9.14 16.79
CA ARG A 18 15.56 -7.80 17.27
C ARG A 18 16.90 -7.30 16.70
N ALA A 19 17.88 -8.19 16.52
CA ALA A 19 19.19 -7.81 16.02
C ALA A 19 19.11 -7.29 14.56
N ILE A 20 18.22 -7.85 13.74
CA ILE A 20 17.95 -7.36 12.39
C ILE A 20 17.17 -6.04 12.43
N ILE A 21 16.13 -5.96 13.29
CA ILE A 21 15.33 -4.75 13.44
C ILE A 21 16.21 -3.56 13.86
N ASP A 22 17.15 -3.78 14.79
CA ASP A 22 18.07 -2.75 15.27
C ASP A 22 19.06 -2.28 14.20
N GLN A 23 19.26 -3.07 13.13
CA GLN A 23 20.09 -2.71 11.95
C GLN A 23 19.30 -1.96 10.86
N LEU A 24 17.97 -1.98 10.92
CA LEU A 24 17.18 -1.21 9.97
C LEU A 24 17.45 0.29 10.16
N ALA A 25 17.77 0.96 9.06
CA ALA A 25 18.04 2.38 9.10
C ALA A 25 16.80 3.16 9.53
N LYS A 26 17.00 4.12 10.42
CA LYS A 26 15.96 5.06 10.84
C LYS A 26 16.00 6.30 9.97
N PRO A 27 14.85 6.93 9.67
CA PRO A 27 14.83 8.20 8.96
C PRO A 27 15.65 9.26 9.72
N ALA A 28 16.60 9.89 9.04
CA ALA A 28 17.40 10.96 9.64
C ALA A 28 16.68 12.32 9.64
N ASN A 29 15.60 12.45 8.88
CA ASN A 29 14.84 13.69 8.71
C ASN A 29 13.52 13.60 9.48
N ALA A 30 13.30 14.56 10.41
CA ALA A 30 12.11 14.60 11.27
C ALA A 30 10.79 14.79 10.49
N TYR A 31 10.81 15.41 9.32
CA TYR A 31 9.64 15.51 8.45
C TYR A 31 9.25 14.13 7.91
N ILE A 32 10.21 13.40 7.35
CA ILE A 32 10.00 12.03 6.85
C ILE A 32 9.50 11.12 7.97
N GLU A 33 10.12 11.18 9.15
CA GLU A 33 9.70 10.37 10.30
C GLU A 33 8.23 10.60 10.65
N ARG A 34 7.80 11.87 10.76
CA ARG A 34 6.40 12.21 11.03
C ARG A 34 5.44 11.69 9.96
N MET A 35 5.81 11.83 8.69
CA MET A 35 4.97 11.38 7.57
C MET A 35 4.85 9.85 7.56
N MET A 36 5.96 9.14 7.78
CA MET A 36 5.96 7.68 7.88
C MET A 36 5.12 7.20 9.07
N CYS A 37 5.25 7.82 10.25
CA CYS A 37 4.42 7.51 11.41
C CYS A 37 2.94 7.74 11.13
N SER A 38 2.58 8.86 10.48
CA SER A 38 1.20 9.14 10.10
C SER A 38 0.62 8.07 9.17
N HIS A 39 1.35 7.69 8.12
CA HIS A 39 0.91 6.61 7.22
C HIS A 39 0.82 5.28 7.95
N TRP A 40 1.80 4.95 8.79
CA TRP A 40 1.79 3.71 9.56
C TRP A 40 0.57 3.63 10.48
N LEU A 41 0.25 4.69 11.21
CA LEU A 41 -0.93 4.75 12.08
C LEU A 41 -2.22 4.58 11.28
N ARG A 42 -2.38 5.31 10.19
CA ARG A 42 -3.56 5.23 9.31
C ARG A 42 -3.73 3.86 8.66
N LEU A 43 -2.64 3.14 8.39
CA LEU A 43 -2.66 1.79 7.84
C LEU A 43 -3.02 0.71 8.87
N ASN A 44 -2.70 0.93 10.17
CA ASN A 44 -2.74 -0.11 11.19
C ASN A 44 -3.78 0.13 12.30
N CYS A 45 -4.04 1.39 12.70
CA CYS A 45 -5.00 1.70 13.76
C CYS A 45 -6.45 1.65 13.25
N LEU A 46 -6.88 0.47 12.79
CA LEU A 46 -8.16 0.28 12.08
C LEU A 46 -9.38 0.25 12.99
N THR A 47 -9.21 0.07 14.29
CA THR A 47 -10.29 -0.04 15.27
C THR A 47 -9.97 0.77 16.52
N GLU A 48 -10.99 1.04 17.33
CA GLU A 48 -10.88 1.71 18.63
C GLU A 48 -9.89 1.03 19.59
N ALA A 49 -9.61 -0.26 19.42
CA ALA A 49 -8.59 -0.96 20.21
C ALA A 49 -7.18 -0.36 20.09
N TYR A 50 -6.95 0.49 19.08
CA TYR A 50 -5.69 1.20 18.87
C TYR A 50 -5.78 2.70 19.24
N ALA A 51 -6.86 3.15 19.90
CA ALA A 51 -7.07 4.55 20.24
C ALA A 51 -5.95 5.10 21.14
N GLU A 52 -5.51 4.32 22.13
CA GLU A 52 -4.46 4.72 23.06
C GLU A 52 -3.14 5.04 22.33
N ILE A 53 -2.65 4.14 21.47
CA ILE A 53 -1.42 4.37 20.70
C ILE A 53 -1.58 5.51 19.69
N TRP A 54 -2.79 5.67 19.12
CA TRP A 54 -3.09 6.77 18.24
C TRP A 54 -2.97 8.11 18.97
N GLU A 55 -3.61 8.23 20.13
CA GLU A 55 -3.62 9.46 20.93
C GLU A 55 -2.23 9.78 21.49
N GLU A 56 -1.48 8.77 21.94
CA GLU A 56 -0.11 8.94 22.40
C GLU A 56 0.80 9.55 21.32
N VAL A 57 0.68 9.10 20.09
CA VAL A 57 1.57 9.53 19.00
C VAL A 57 1.09 10.83 18.34
N THR A 58 -0.23 11.03 18.21
CA THR A 58 -0.78 12.17 17.46
C THR A 58 -1.23 13.32 18.35
N GLY A 59 -1.45 13.10 19.64
CA GLY A 59 -2.05 14.07 20.57
C GLY A 59 -3.54 14.36 20.30
N THR A 60 -4.19 13.56 19.44
CA THR A 60 -5.61 13.74 19.07
C THR A 60 -6.41 12.48 19.27
N PRO A 61 -7.71 12.58 19.63
CA PRO A 61 -8.57 11.40 19.78
C PRO A 61 -8.65 10.58 18.49
N TRP A 62 -8.66 9.25 18.64
CA TRP A 62 -8.89 8.35 17.51
C TRP A 62 -10.31 8.54 16.95
N ASN A 63 -10.43 8.44 15.63
CA ASN A 63 -11.69 8.58 14.92
C ASN A 63 -11.79 7.46 13.86
N PRO A 64 -12.93 6.76 13.71
CA PRO A 64 -13.14 5.68 12.76
C PRO A 64 -12.97 6.08 11.28
N GLU A 65 -13.04 7.36 10.94
CA GLU A 65 -12.86 7.86 9.57
C GLU A 65 -11.39 8.09 9.18
N VAL A 66 -10.47 8.08 10.16
CA VAL A 66 -9.04 8.37 9.89
C VAL A 66 -8.28 7.21 9.27
N PRO A 67 -8.53 5.92 9.65
CA PRO A 67 -7.82 4.79 9.06
C PRO A 67 -8.08 4.62 7.57
N LEU A 68 -7.02 4.27 6.84
CA LEU A 68 -7.13 3.94 5.42
C LEU A 68 -7.74 2.54 5.25
N ARG A 69 -8.98 2.47 4.81
CA ARG A 69 -9.72 1.22 4.61
C ARG A 69 -9.83 0.84 3.13
N ASN A 70 -9.83 1.83 2.25
CA ASN A 70 -9.86 1.64 0.81
C ASN A 70 -8.55 1.04 0.31
N ALA A 71 -8.61 0.06 -0.59
CA ALA A 71 -7.42 -0.66 -1.05
C ALA A 71 -6.47 0.25 -1.84
N ARG A 72 -6.98 1.18 -2.66
CA ARG A 72 -6.17 2.16 -3.41
C ARG A 72 -5.46 3.14 -2.47
N ASP A 73 -6.15 3.64 -1.44
CA ASP A 73 -5.55 4.56 -0.48
C ASP A 73 -4.45 3.89 0.34
N ARG A 74 -4.67 2.62 0.72
CA ARG A 74 -3.66 1.80 1.40
C ARG A 74 -2.44 1.55 0.51
N TRP A 75 -2.69 1.25 -0.75
CA TRP A 75 -1.65 1.11 -1.76
C TRP A 75 -0.82 2.39 -1.92
N ALA A 76 -1.48 3.54 -2.06
CA ALA A 76 -0.81 4.84 -2.17
C ALA A 76 0.09 5.11 -0.96
N ALA A 77 -0.44 4.95 0.26
CA ALA A 77 0.33 5.15 1.49
C ALA A 77 1.53 4.19 1.60
N GLN A 78 1.41 2.94 1.15
CA GLN A 78 2.52 2.00 1.13
C GLN A 78 3.63 2.43 0.16
N ASN A 79 3.27 2.87 -1.05
CA ASN A 79 4.24 3.38 -2.03
C ASN A 79 4.91 4.67 -1.54
N GLU A 80 4.18 5.54 -0.85
CA GLU A 80 4.74 6.74 -0.23
C GLU A 80 5.75 6.38 0.87
N ILE A 81 5.46 5.39 1.72
CA ILE A 81 6.43 4.89 2.72
C ILE A 81 7.66 4.31 2.02
N ASP A 82 7.52 3.53 0.95
CA ASP A 82 8.64 2.97 0.20
C ASP A 82 9.53 4.07 -0.40
N ALA A 83 8.93 5.12 -0.96
CA ALA A 83 9.64 6.29 -1.49
C ALA A 83 10.38 7.06 -0.38
N MET A 84 9.73 7.30 0.77
CA MET A 84 10.35 7.98 1.91
C MET A 84 11.54 7.20 2.48
N VAL A 85 11.43 5.87 2.57
CA VAL A 85 12.55 5.02 3.00
C VAL A 85 13.71 5.09 2.00
N ALA A 86 13.43 5.04 0.69
CA ALA A 86 14.45 5.17 -0.33
C ALA A 86 15.21 6.51 -0.22
N LEU A 87 14.47 7.61 -0.12
CA LEU A 87 15.06 8.95 0.07
C LEU A 87 15.89 9.04 1.36
N SER A 88 15.42 8.46 2.45
CA SER A 88 16.13 8.46 3.75
C SER A 88 17.46 7.69 3.69
N LEU A 89 17.55 6.69 2.83
CA LEU A 89 18.74 5.85 2.64
C LEU A 89 19.64 6.33 1.51
N GLY A 90 19.28 7.42 0.82
CA GLY A 90 20.00 7.88 -0.37
C GLY A 90 19.89 6.93 -1.57
N VAL A 91 18.91 6.04 -1.57
CA VAL A 91 18.62 5.13 -2.69
C VAL A 91 17.88 5.92 -3.76
N THR A 92 18.40 5.91 -4.97
CA THR A 92 17.77 6.58 -6.11
C THR A 92 16.47 5.88 -6.53
N LEU A 93 15.60 6.61 -7.22
CA LEU A 93 14.38 6.05 -7.77
C LEU A 93 14.64 4.83 -8.67
N GLU A 94 15.63 4.91 -9.55
CA GLU A 94 15.94 3.81 -10.48
C GLU A 94 16.48 2.57 -9.75
N GLU A 95 17.23 2.74 -8.67
CA GLU A 95 17.67 1.63 -7.82
C GLU A 95 16.48 1.00 -7.08
N LEU A 96 15.55 1.79 -6.53
CA LEU A 96 14.33 1.30 -5.90
C LEU A 96 13.49 0.48 -6.90
N LEU A 97 13.28 1.01 -8.11
CA LEU A 97 12.54 0.31 -9.16
C LEU A 97 13.26 -0.95 -9.65
N MET A 98 14.59 -0.92 -9.76
CA MET A 98 15.38 -2.10 -10.10
C MET A 98 15.22 -3.21 -9.04
N ILE A 99 15.31 -2.88 -7.76
CA ILE A 99 15.10 -3.83 -6.66
C ILE A 99 13.68 -4.42 -6.73
N TYR A 100 12.66 -3.60 -6.90
CA TYR A 100 11.28 -4.06 -7.07
C TYR A 100 11.15 -5.04 -8.25
N ARG A 101 11.69 -4.68 -9.42
CA ARG A 101 11.60 -5.50 -10.64
C ARG A 101 12.29 -6.84 -10.52
N THR A 102 13.44 -6.88 -9.85
CA THR A 102 14.30 -8.06 -9.81
C THR A 102 14.08 -8.96 -8.60
N GLN A 103 13.73 -8.38 -7.45
CA GLN A 103 13.66 -9.11 -6.18
C GLN A 103 12.23 -9.48 -5.76
N PHE A 104 11.20 -8.89 -6.38
CA PHE A 104 9.81 -9.07 -5.97
C PHE A 104 8.89 -9.64 -7.07
N PRO A 105 9.22 -10.78 -7.71
CA PRO A 105 8.44 -11.33 -8.82
C PRO A 105 7.01 -11.71 -8.41
N VAL A 106 6.81 -12.16 -7.16
CA VAL A 106 5.47 -12.52 -6.65
C VAL A 106 4.62 -11.25 -6.45
N MET A 107 5.20 -10.19 -5.89
CA MET A 107 4.51 -8.91 -5.72
C MET A 107 4.11 -8.33 -7.08
N ARG A 108 5.03 -8.31 -8.04
CA ARG A 108 4.76 -7.86 -9.42
C ARG A 108 3.61 -8.61 -10.07
N ARG A 109 3.60 -9.95 -9.94
CA ARG A 109 2.50 -10.74 -10.46
C ARG A 109 1.15 -10.37 -9.83
N TYR A 110 1.12 -10.07 -8.53
CA TYR A 110 -0.10 -9.60 -7.89
C TYR A 110 -0.49 -8.20 -8.36
N ASP A 111 0.46 -7.30 -8.54
CA ASP A 111 0.22 -5.96 -9.04
C ASP A 111 -0.35 -5.97 -10.47
N GLU A 112 0.10 -6.91 -11.31
CA GLU A 112 -0.39 -7.12 -12.68
C GLU A 112 -1.78 -7.79 -12.75
N THR A 113 -2.12 -8.64 -11.78
CA THR A 113 -3.33 -9.48 -11.84
C THR A 113 -4.48 -9.00 -10.95
N HIS A 114 -4.18 -8.22 -9.91
CA HIS A 114 -5.22 -7.66 -9.06
C HIS A 114 -5.86 -6.45 -9.74
N LEU A 115 -7.18 -6.50 -9.90
CA LEU A 115 -7.93 -5.38 -10.46
C LEU A 115 -8.68 -4.64 -9.34
N TYR A 116 -8.82 -3.34 -9.56
CA TYR A 116 -9.49 -2.42 -8.65
C TYR A 116 -10.60 -1.71 -9.40
N ASP A 117 -11.72 -1.48 -8.71
CA ASP A 117 -12.87 -0.78 -9.25
C ASP A 117 -12.65 0.75 -9.29
N ALA A 118 -13.60 1.49 -9.87
CA ALA A 118 -13.55 2.95 -9.95
C ALA A 118 -13.42 3.61 -8.56
N ASN A 119 -13.99 2.97 -7.51
CA ASN A 119 -13.94 3.44 -6.13
C ASN A 119 -12.65 3.01 -5.39
N GLY A 120 -11.72 2.34 -6.05
CA GLY A 120 -10.43 1.91 -5.47
C GLY A 120 -10.52 0.67 -4.60
N ARG A 121 -11.60 -0.12 -4.68
CA ARG A 121 -11.77 -1.39 -3.98
C ARG A 121 -11.20 -2.52 -4.83
N LYS A 122 -10.45 -3.44 -4.23
CA LYS A 122 -9.97 -4.62 -4.93
C LYS A 122 -11.16 -5.50 -5.34
N VAL A 123 -11.25 -5.82 -6.62
CA VAL A 123 -12.35 -6.64 -7.17
C VAL A 123 -12.14 -8.11 -6.77
N PRO A 124 -13.16 -8.77 -6.19
CA PRO A 124 -13.11 -10.19 -5.86
C PRO A 124 -12.95 -11.08 -7.09
N ASN A 125 -12.27 -12.22 -6.91
CA ASN A 125 -12.06 -13.17 -8.01
C ASN A 125 -13.37 -13.71 -8.57
N GLU A 126 -14.40 -13.86 -7.75
CA GLU A 126 -15.73 -14.33 -8.15
C GLU A 126 -16.33 -13.42 -9.25
N ILE A 127 -16.19 -12.10 -9.11
CA ILE A 127 -16.65 -11.12 -10.12
C ILE A 127 -15.77 -11.19 -11.36
N LEU A 128 -14.44 -11.26 -11.18
CA LEU A 128 -13.51 -11.36 -12.30
C LEU A 128 -13.70 -12.63 -13.12
N ASP A 129 -14.07 -13.74 -12.48
CA ASP A 129 -14.35 -15.00 -13.17
C ASP A 129 -15.67 -15.00 -13.93
N LEU A 130 -16.65 -14.20 -13.50
CA LEU A 130 -17.86 -13.92 -14.28
C LEU A 130 -17.52 -13.06 -15.50
N GLU A 131 -16.73 -12.00 -15.31
CA GLU A 131 -16.34 -11.10 -16.40
C GLU A 131 -15.57 -11.81 -17.52
N LYS A 132 -14.63 -12.71 -17.18
CA LYS A 132 -13.88 -13.53 -18.16
C LYS A 132 -14.77 -14.41 -19.04
N LYS A 133 -15.98 -14.75 -18.59
CA LYS A 133 -16.93 -15.57 -19.36
C LYS A 133 -17.78 -14.75 -20.33
N LEU A 134 -17.74 -13.42 -20.22
CA LEU A 134 -18.48 -12.55 -21.12
C LEU A 134 -17.84 -12.54 -22.50
N LYS A 135 -18.71 -12.44 -23.52
CA LYS A 135 -18.26 -12.18 -24.91
C LYS A 135 -17.92 -10.70 -25.09
N ASP A 136 -17.10 -10.43 -26.07
CA ASP A 136 -16.63 -9.07 -26.39
C ASP A 136 -17.72 -8.01 -26.34
N GLY A 137 -17.43 -6.91 -25.67
CA GLY A 137 -18.29 -5.72 -25.55
C GLY A 137 -19.43 -5.84 -24.53
N LYS A 138 -19.57 -6.95 -23.82
CA LYS A 138 -20.55 -7.07 -22.73
C LYS A 138 -19.92 -6.68 -21.38
N ARG A 139 -20.76 -6.14 -20.50
CA ARG A 139 -20.41 -5.86 -19.10
C ARG A 139 -21.35 -6.62 -18.18
N LEU A 140 -20.88 -6.94 -16.99
CA LEU A 140 -21.70 -7.52 -15.93
C LEU A 140 -22.81 -6.54 -15.51
N SER A 141 -24.00 -7.05 -15.19
CA SER A 141 -25.06 -6.29 -14.55
C SER A 141 -24.66 -5.87 -13.12
N ASP A 142 -25.42 -4.97 -12.51
CA ASP A 142 -25.19 -4.55 -11.12
C ASP A 142 -25.33 -5.73 -10.14
N GLU A 143 -26.27 -6.63 -10.38
CA GLU A 143 -26.46 -7.85 -9.58
C GLU A 143 -25.23 -8.76 -9.68
N GLU A 144 -24.67 -8.96 -10.87
CA GLU A 144 -23.46 -9.77 -11.09
C GLU A 144 -22.19 -9.12 -10.51
N ARG A 145 -22.18 -7.78 -10.33
CA ARG A 145 -21.10 -7.02 -9.69
C ARG A 145 -21.29 -6.81 -8.20
N THR A 146 -22.42 -7.29 -7.66
CA THR A 146 -22.69 -7.26 -6.22
C THR A 146 -21.98 -8.43 -5.53
N TRP A 147 -21.22 -8.13 -4.51
CA TRP A 147 -20.51 -9.10 -3.70
C TRP A 147 -20.78 -8.89 -2.22
N VAL A 148 -21.10 -9.99 -1.53
CA VAL A 148 -21.37 -9.98 -0.09
C VAL A 148 -20.11 -10.40 0.65
N HIS A 149 -19.60 -9.53 1.49
CA HIS A 149 -18.41 -9.83 2.28
C HIS A 149 -18.65 -11.00 3.24
N PRO A 150 -17.85 -12.08 3.21
CA PRO A 150 -18.16 -13.33 3.91
C PRO A 150 -18.27 -13.18 5.43
N GLN A 151 -17.52 -12.25 6.04
CA GLN A 151 -17.53 -12.04 7.49
C GLN A 151 -18.52 -10.96 7.92
N SER A 152 -18.43 -9.75 7.34
CA SER A 152 -19.26 -8.61 7.76
C SER A 152 -20.68 -8.65 7.20
N LYS A 153 -20.94 -9.48 6.18
CA LYS A 153 -22.20 -9.54 5.42
C LYS A 153 -22.58 -8.23 4.72
N ALA A 154 -21.67 -7.27 4.67
CA ALA A 154 -21.88 -6.04 3.92
C ALA A 154 -21.88 -6.33 2.41
N GLU A 155 -22.81 -5.70 1.70
CA GLU A 155 -22.93 -5.79 0.25
C GLU A 155 -22.18 -4.64 -0.42
N TYR A 156 -21.45 -4.97 -1.49
CA TYR A 156 -20.71 -4.00 -2.30
C TYR A 156 -21.01 -4.23 -3.78
N VAL A 157 -21.46 -3.18 -4.46
CA VAL A 157 -21.53 -3.15 -5.92
C VAL A 157 -20.22 -2.59 -6.44
N PHE A 158 -19.48 -3.36 -7.24
CA PHE A 158 -18.20 -2.94 -7.81
C PHE A 158 -18.42 -2.17 -9.10
N GLU A 159 -17.77 -1.02 -9.25
CA GLU A 159 -17.98 -0.09 -10.36
C GLU A 159 -16.85 -0.13 -11.38
N TYR A 160 -17.21 -0.15 -12.66
CA TYR A 160 -16.24 -0.05 -13.74
C TYR A 160 -15.57 1.34 -13.80
N PRO A 161 -14.33 1.44 -14.31
CA PRO A 161 -13.53 0.36 -14.91
C PRO A 161 -12.85 -0.51 -13.83
N PHE A 162 -12.62 -1.79 -14.16
CA PHE A 162 -11.72 -2.66 -13.41
C PHE A 162 -10.32 -2.56 -14.02
N ALA A 163 -9.37 -2.05 -13.27
CA ALA A 163 -8.01 -1.79 -13.74
C ALA A 163 -6.96 -2.17 -12.69
N PRO A 164 -5.76 -2.61 -13.11
CA PRO A 164 -4.65 -2.78 -12.19
C PRO A 164 -4.15 -1.41 -11.70
N LEU A 165 -3.45 -1.40 -10.57
CA LEU A 165 -2.67 -0.25 -10.13
C LEU A 165 -1.24 -0.39 -10.65
N ASP A 166 -0.63 0.73 -11.02
CA ASP A 166 0.74 0.78 -11.52
C ASP A 166 1.71 1.21 -10.40
N ARG A 167 2.39 0.21 -9.79
CA ARG A 167 3.33 0.47 -8.70
C ARG A 167 4.51 1.33 -9.14
N GLU A 168 5.03 1.12 -10.33
CA GLU A 168 6.18 1.89 -10.79
C GLU A 168 5.83 3.36 -11.01
N ALA A 169 4.68 3.63 -11.62
CA ALA A 169 4.18 5.00 -11.76
C ALA A 169 3.87 5.65 -10.40
N ASP A 170 3.31 4.90 -9.46
CA ASP A 170 2.99 5.39 -8.13
C ASP A 170 4.25 5.63 -7.28
N LEU A 171 5.23 4.74 -7.32
CA LEU A 171 6.53 4.93 -6.67
C LEU A 171 7.27 6.15 -7.22
N ARG A 172 7.27 6.32 -8.55
CA ARG A 172 7.88 7.49 -9.21
C ARG A 172 7.25 8.79 -8.71
N ARG A 173 5.93 8.88 -8.76
CA ARG A 173 5.18 10.05 -8.30
C ARG A 173 5.41 10.34 -6.81
N ALA A 174 5.40 9.31 -5.97
CA ALA A 174 5.66 9.45 -4.54
C ALA A 174 7.11 9.91 -4.28
N TYR A 175 8.09 9.32 -4.94
CA TYR A 175 9.50 9.67 -4.79
C TYR A 175 9.77 11.13 -5.19
N GLU A 176 9.29 11.55 -6.36
CA GLU A 176 9.43 12.92 -6.86
C GLU A 176 8.78 13.94 -5.91
N ASN A 177 7.56 13.66 -5.44
CA ASN A 177 6.83 14.51 -4.50
C ASN A 177 7.57 14.69 -3.16
N TYR A 178 8.12 13.61 -2.59
CA TYR A 178 8.85 13.70 -1.32
C TYR A 178 10.27 14.25 -1.48
N ALA A 179 10.93 14.02 -2.61
CA ALA A 179 12.21 14.63 -2.94
C ALA A 179 12.09 16.17 -3.05
N GLU A 180 11.04 16.66 -3.72
CA GLU A 180 10.74 18.10 -3.80
C GLU A 180 10.48 18.71 -2.41
N LYS A 181 9.67 18.06 -1.59
CA LYS A 181 9.38 18.52 -0.23
C LYS A 181 10.63 18.57 0.65
N LEU A 182 11.53 17.61 0.50
CA LEU A 182 12.80 17.59 1.24
C LEU A 182 13.77 18.67 0.78
N GLY A 183 13.76 19.02 -0.52
CA GLY A 183 14.59 20.12 -1.06
C GLY A 183 14.13 21.51 -0.60
N ASN A 184 12.87 21.62 -0.11
CA ASN A 184 12.27 22.86 0.38
C ASN A 184 12.29 23.02 1.92
N HIS A 185 12.85 22.05 2.65
CA HIS A 185 13.02 22.00 4.10
C HIS A 185 14.47 21.83 4.51
#